data_c1def76dbfc6ff1628861e88d5aaaa6c
#
_entry.id   c1def76dbfc6ff1628861e88d5aaaa6c
#
_cell.length_a   1.000
_cell.length_b   1.000
_cell.length_c   1.000
_cell.angle_alpha   90.00
_cell.angle_beta   90.00
_cell.angle_gamma   90.00
#
_symmetry.space_group_name_H-M   'P 1'
#
loop_
_entity.id
_entity.type
_entity.pdbx_description
1 polymer ?
#
loop_
_entity_poly.entity_id
_entity_poly.type
_entity_poly.pdbx_seq_one_letter_code
_entity_poly.pdbx_strand_id
1 'polypeptide(L)'
;LKVLQQIQEELTKLDLADQATLTRSLELNQACLGKNINKVIELAGQVESNKNGELWSIFNAINSVRGNISKEDLNKIIVLEDKFLGFADENGKTYIKNYFENLKIAAHVGVYFQDLSYEDALAKAKQQGRKLFIDCYTTWCGPCKYMSETVFKQEKVGDFLNLNFICLKYDMEKGEGPELAKKFGVRAYPTFVIVNPDGTIRHKLVGGGEGEKFIERVKESFDDNKALGALDAKYNSGNRDKAFLSQYAQVMVANYDPNAKTIVDELLKISTDEEKLSEDYWFIFGNSELSPKDSEAAK
;
A
#
# COMPACT_ATOMS: atom_id res chain seq x y z
N LEU A 1 17.73 1.17 34.73
CA LEU A 1 18.36 -0.16 34.75
C LEU A 1 18.76 -0.59 36.15
N LYS A 2 19.55 0.20 36.93
CA LYS A 2 19.97 -0.16 38.30
C LYS A 2 18.82 -0.51 39.22
N VAL A 3 17.74 0.28 39.24
CA VAL A 3 16.54 0.04 40.07
C VAL A 3 15.86 -1.29 39.67
N LEU A 4 15.76 -1.58 38.40
CA LEU A 4 15.17 -2.84 37.90
C LEU A 4 16.03 -4.06 38.29
N GLN A 5 17.36 -3.93 38.28
CA GLN A 5 18.27 -4.98 38.75
C GLN A 5 18.10 -5.24 40.25
N GLN A 6 17.96 -4.18 41.06
CA GLN A 6 17.68 -4.33 42.51
C GLN A 6 16.34 -5.02 42.75
N ILE A 7 15.28 -4.64 42.00
CA ILE A 7 13.97 -5.29 42.13
C ILE A 7 14.09 -6.78 41.75
N GLN A 8 14.86 -7.13 40.74
CA GLN A 8 15.08 -8.52 40.32
C GLN A 8 15.77 -9.34 41.44
N GLU A 9 16.79 -8.78 42.07
CA GLU A 9 17.48 -9.41 43.20
C GLU A 9 16.55 -9.61 44.40
N GLU A 10 15.66 -8.68 44.68
CA GLU A 10 14.67 -8.83 45.76
C GLU A 10 13.58 -9.82 45.42
N LEU A 11 13.09 -9.87 44.16
CA LEU A 11 12.10 -10.85 43.71
C LEU A 11 12.58 -12.30 43.87
N THR A 12 13.89 -12.57 43.64
CA THR A 12 14.45 -13.93 43.79
C THR A 12 14.41 -14.42 45.24
N LYS A 13 14.27 -13.51 46.22
CA LYS A 13 14.21 -13.82 47.65
C LYS A 13 12.79 -14.09 48.13
N LEU A 14 11.77 -13.79 47.33
CA LEU A 14 10.37 -13.94 47.67
C LEU A 14 9.82 -15.25 47.11
N ASP A 15 9.09 -16.00 47.90
CA ASP A 15 8.35 -17.18 47.46
C ASP A 15 6.99 -16.74 46.91
N LEU A 16 6.95 -16.46 45.62
CA LEU A 16 5.77 -15.97 44.92
C LEU A 16 5.27 -17.00 43.93
N ALA A 17 3.95 -17.26 43.93
CA ALA A 17 3.31 -18.23 43.05
C ALA A 17 3.53 -17.97 41.55
N ASP A 18 3.80 -16.73 41.18
CA ASP A 18 4.03 -16.28 39.78
C ASP A 18 5.44 -15.70 39.58
N GLN A 19 6.44 -16.11 40.36
CA GLN A 19 7.80 -15.59 40.32
C GLN A 19 8.41 -15.60 38.93
N ALA A 20 8.21 -16.67 38.18
CA ALA A 20 8.74 -16.80 36.81
C ALA A 20 8.15 -15.74 35.85
N THR A 21 6.84 -15.47 35.96
CA THR A 21 6.16 -14.45 35.14
C THR A 21 6.62 -13.04 35.52
N LEU A 22 6.76 -12.75 36.82
CA LEU A 22 7.27 -11.46 37.30
C LEU A 22 8.71 -11.22 36.88
N THR A 23 9.57 -12.24 37.00
CA THR A 23 10.98 -12.17 36.55
C THR A 23 11.06 -11.89 35.06
N ARG A 24 10.30 -12.63 34.24
CA ARG A 24 10.26 -12.44 32.80
C ARG A 24 9.78 -11.03 32.40
N SER A 25 8.73 -10.53 33.08
CA SER A 25 8.23 -9.15 32.86
C SER A 25 9.29 -8.10 33.18
N LEU A 26 10.06 -8.32 34.24
CA LEU A 26 11.15 -7.39 34.62
C LEU A 26 12.31 -7.44 33.61
N GLU A 27 12.74 -8.63 33.22
CA GLU A 27 13.76 -8.83 32.17
C GLU A 27 13.34 -8.21 30.84
N LEU A 28 12.04 -8.35 30.48
CA LEU A 28 11.49 -7.76 29.28
C LEU A 28 11.58 -6.21 29.31
N ASN A 29 11.23 -5.60 30.46
CA ASN A 29 11.37 -4.14 30.62
C ASN A 29 12.85 -3.70 30.54
N GLN A 30 13.75 -4.46 31.13
CA GLN A 30 15.20 -4.20 31.03
C GLN A 30 15.70 -4.29 29.59
N ALA A 31 15.28 -5.34 28.86
CA ALA A 31 15.63 -5.54 27.47
C ALA A 31 15.14 -4.39 26.57
N CYS A 32 13.89 -3.92 26.79
CA CYS A 32 13.32 -2.76 26.08
C CYS A 32 14.08 -1.47 26.34
N LEU A 33 14.36 -1.17 27.61
CA LEU A 33 15.14 0.03 28.01
C LEU A 33 16.57 -0.01 27.46
N GLY A 34 17.17 -1.20 27.39
CA GLY A 34 18.48 -1.45 26.82
C GLY A 34 18.49 -1.57 25.28
N LYS A 35 17.31 -1.50 24.63
CA LYS A 35 17.13 -1.78 23.18
C LYS A 35 17.74 -3.12 22.74
N ASN A 36 17.72 -4.11 23.64
CA ASN A 36 18.23 -5.46 23.37
C ASN A 36 17.15 -6.32 22.72
N ILE A 37 17.03 -6.21 21.38
CA ILE A 37 16.00 -6.90 20.61
C ILE A 37 16.12 -8.43 20.70
N ASN A 38 17.32 -8.97 20.71
CA ASN A 38 17.52 -10.42 20.80
C ASN A 38 16.97 -10.98 22.11
N LYS A 39 17.14 -10.24 23.23
CA LYS A 39 16.59 -10.65 24.52
C LYS A 39 15.05 -10.52 24.54
N VAL A 40 14.49 -9.51 23.90
CA VAL A 40 13.03 -9.38 23.74
C VAL A 40 12.45 -10.56 22.97
N ILE A 41 13.08 -10.99 21.87
CA ILE A 41 12.65 -12.14 21.06
C ILE A 41 12.78 -13.45 21.88
N GLU A 42 13.89 -13.65 22.58
CA GLU A 42 14.11 -14.79 23.45
C GLU A 42 13.01 -14.91 24.50
N LEU A 43 12.73 -13.82 25.23
CA LEU A 43 11.69 -13.78 26.28
C LEU A 43 10.30 -14.01 25.71
N ALA A 44 9.99 -13.45 24.54
CA ALA A 44 8.74 -13.71 23.83
C ALA A 44 8.56 -15.20 23.48
N GLY A 45 9.64 -15.87 23.08
CA GLY A 45 9.64 -17.31 22.82
C GLY A 45 9.40 -18.18 24.07
N GLN A 46 9.68 -17.67 25.27
CA GLN A 46 9.52 -18.39 26.54
C GLN A 46 8.09 -18.32 27.12
N VAL A 47 7.21 -17.48 26.57
CA VAL A 47 5.82 -17.41 27.03
C VAL A 47 5.09 -18.73 26.79
N GLU A 48 4.49 -19.27 27.84
CA GLU A 48 3.75 -20.54 27.79
C GLU A 48 2.24 -20.37 27.93
N SER A 49 1.78 -19.22 28.35
CA SER A 49 0.35 -18.91 28.52
C SER A 49 0.11 -17.39 28.55
N ASN A 50 -1.16 -16.99 28.41
CA ASN A 50 -1.54 -15.57 28.55
C ASN A 50 -1.99 -15.24 29.99
N LYS A 51 -1.40 -15.88 31.00
CA LYS A 51 -1.69 -15.51 32.39
C LYS A 51 -1.24 -14.05 32.68
N ASN A 52 -2.01 -13.34 33.46
CA ASN A 52 -1.72 -11.99 33.92
C ASN A 52 -1.43 -10.97 32.80
N GLY A 53 -1.92 -11.21 31.56
CA GLY A 53 -1.72 -10.30 30.43
C GLY A 53 -0.29 -10.31 29.86
N GLU A 54 0.47 -11.37 30.09
CA GLU A 54 1.87 -11.49 29.64
C GLU A 54 2.01 -11.30 28.12
N LEU A 55 1.06 -11.81 27.33
CA LEU A 55 1.00 -11.60 25.88
C LEU A 55 1.00 -10.11 25.50
N TRP A 56 0.19 -9.32 26.19
CA TRP A 56 0.10 -7.87 25.95
C TRP A 56 1.37 -7.12 26.34
N SER A 57 2.03 -7.56 27.42
CA SER A 57 3.32 -7.01 27.82
C SER A 57 4.37 -7.23 26.75
N ILE A 58 4.38 -8.38 26.09
CA ILE A 58 5.29 -8.68 24.99
C ILE A 58 4.99 -7.85 23.75
N PHE A 59 3.72 -7.75 23.36
CA PHE A 59 3.36 -6.87 22.23
C PHE A 59 3.79 -5.41 22.47
N ASN A 60 3.55 -4.91 23.68
CA ASN A 60 4.00 -3.57 24.04
C ASN A 60 5.52 -3.43 24.01
N ALA A 61 6.25 -4.46 24.47
CA ALA A 61 7.70 -4.50 24.43
C ALA A 61 8.22 -4.48 22.98
N ILE A 62 7.69 -5.32 22.10
CA ILE A 62 8.06 -5.35 20.67
C ILE A 62 7.75 -4.00 20.02
N ASN A 63 6.58 -3.42 20.27
CA ASN A 63 6.21 -2.11 19.74
C ASN A 63 7.14 -1.00 20.21
N SER A 64 7.59 -1.02 21.48
CA SER A 64 8.50 0.01 22.02
C SER A 64 9.87 0.03 21.34
N VAL A 65 10.30 -1.09 20.77
CA VAL A 65 11.59 -1.24 20.08
C VAL A 65 11.46 -1.30 18.56
N ARG A 66 10.24 -1.36 18.03
CA ARG A 66 9.91 -1.60 16.61
C ARG A 66 10.70 -0.72 15.63
N GLY A 67 10.91 0.55 15.96
CA GLY A 67 11.66 1.48 15.11
C GLY A 67 13.15 1.14 14.94
N ASN A 68 13.66 0.18 15.72
CA ASN A 68 15.07 -0.25 15.69
C ASN A 68 15.23 -1.74 15.33
N ILE A 69 14.13 -2.42 14.94
CA ILE A 69 14.15 -3.84 14.58
C ILE A 69 14.49 -4.00 13.10
N SER A 70 15.50 -4.82 12.80
CA SER A 70 15.82 -5.19 11.42
C SER A 70 14.73 -6.08 10.81
N LYS A 71 14.63 -6.12 9.47
CA LYS A 71 13.70 -7.04 8.78
C LYS A 71 14.00 -8.50 9.14
N GLU A 72 15.27 -8.85 9.37
CA GLU A 72 15.69 -10.19 9.83
C GLU A 72 15.11 -10.51 11.21
N ASP A 73 15.21 -9.58 12.17
CA ASP A 73 14.69 -9.80 13.51
C ASP A 73 13.16 -9.80 13.55
N LEU A 74 12.49 -9.01 12.69
CA LEU A 74 11.04 -9.11 12.51
C LEU A 74 10.61 -10.52 12.08
N ASN A 75 11.37 -11.16 11.18
CA ASN A 75 11.10 -12.54 10.77
C ASN A 75 11.23 -13.54 11.94
N LYS A 76 12.15 -13.32 12.88
CA LYS A 76 12.26 -14.14 14.10
C LYS A 76 11.05 -13.99 15.02
N ILE A 77 10.41 -12.81 15.03
CA ILE A 77 9.17 -12.57 15.78
C ILE A 77 7.97 -13.20 15.09
N ILE A 78 7.90 -13.11 13.76
CA ILE A 78 6.76 -13.62 12.96
C ILE A 78 6.54 -15.11 13.18
N VAL A 79 7.59 -15.91 13.37
CA VAL A 79 7.47 -17.36 13.63
C VAL A 79 6.75 -17.70 14.95
N LEU A 80 6.53 -16.72 15.83
CA LEU A 80 5.78 -16.90 17.08
C LEU A 80 4.26 -16.75 16.92
N GLU A 81 3.76 -16.39 15.73
CA GLU A 81 2.33 -16.11 15.50
C GLU A 81 1.43 -17.26 15.94
N ASP A 82 1.71 -18.50 15.48
CA ASP A 82 0.88 -19.67 15.80
C ASP A 82 0.87 -19.95 17.30
N LYS A 83 1.99 -19.76 17.97
CA LYS A 83 2.12 -19.89 19.41
C LYS A 83 1.20 -18.90 20.13
N PHE A 84 1.21 -17.65 19.72
CA PHE A 84 0.38 -16.61 20.35
C PHE A 84 -1.11 -16.79 20.04
N LEU A 85 -1.45 -17.25 18.83
CA LEU A 85 -2.83 -17.61 18.48
C LEU A 85 -3.37 -18.74 19.36
N GLY A 86 -2.51 -19.70 19.77
CA GLY A 86 -2.87 -20.77 20.69
C GLY A 86 -3.23 -20.31 22.10
N PHE A 87 -2.78 -19.12 22.52
CA PHE A 87 -3.06 -18.56 23.86
C PHE A 87 -4.23 -17.58 23.90
N ALA A 88 -4.79 -17.22 22.75
CA ALA A 88 -5.81 -16.20 22.63
C ALA A 88 -7.23 -16.78 22.56
N ASP A 89 -8.18 -16.05 23.14
CA ASP A 89 -9.60 -16.23 22.87
C ASP A 89 -9.96 -15.71 21.46
N GLU A 90 -11.20 -15.89 21.01
CA GLU A 90 -11.61 -15.51 19.66
C GLU A 90 -11.43 -14.01 19.36
N ASN A 91 -11.62 -13.14 20.33
CA ASN A 91 -11.40 -11.71 20.18
C ASN A 91 -9.91 -11.39 20.08
N GLY A 92 -9.10 -12.01 20.91
CA GLY A 92 -7.64 -11.88 20.90
C GLY A 92 -7.01 -12.39 19.61
N LYS A 93 -7.53 -13.49 19.02
CA LYS A 93 -7.04 -14.02 17.74
C LYS A 93 -7.10 -13.01 16.60
N THR A 94 -8.18 -12.24 16.51
CA THR A 94 -8.31 -11.19 15.47
C THR A 94 -7.23 -10.12 15.64
N TYR A 95 -6.99 -9.69 16.88
CA TYR A 95 -5.94 -8.71 17.15
C TYR A 95 -4.55 -9.27 16.82
N ILE A 96 -4.24 -10.48 17.23
CA ILE A 96 -2.95 -11.14 16.98
C ILE A 96 -2.71 -11.29 15.48
N LYS A 97 -3.69 -11.78 14.70
CA LYS A 97 -3.58 -11.89 13.25
C LYS A 97 -3.27 -10.54 12.60
N ASN A 98 -4.00 -9.49 12.96
CA ASN A 98 -3.75 -8.14 12.44
C ASN A 98 -2.35 -7.61 12.83
N TYR A 99 -1.90 -7.90 14.05
CA TYR A 99 -0.59 -7.50 14.52
C TYR A 99 0.53 -8.19 13.72
N PHE A 100 0.48 -9.51 13.57
CA PHE A 100 1.47 -10.27 12.81
C PHE A 100 1.42 -9.97 11.31
N GLU A 101 0.25 -9.70 10.75
CA GLU A 101 0.14 -9.21 9.37
C GLU A 101 0.93 -7.90 9.17
N ASN A 102 0.81 -6.95 10.11
CA ASN A 102 1.61 -5.72 10.06
C ASN A 102 3.12 -5.98 10.22
N LEU A 103 3.53 -6.98 11.00
CA LEU A 103 4.94 -7.38 11.07
C LEU A 103 5.42 -8.00 9.76
N LYS A 104 4.63 -8.88 9.13
CA LYS A 104 4.94 -9.49 7.83
C LYS A 104 5.12 -8.44 6.75
N ILE A 105 4.22 -7.45 6.71
CA ILE A 105 4.33 -6.31 5.79
C ILE A 105 5.64 -5.54 6.03
N ALA A 106 5.98 -5.25 7.29
CA ALA A 106 7.19 -4.51 7.65
C ALA A 106 8.49 -5.30 7.40
N ALA A 107 8.45 -6.63 7.53
CA ALA A 107 9.59 -7.52 7.29
C ALA A 107 9.83 -7.80 5.80
N HIS A 108 8.81 -7.60 4.96
CA HIS A 108 8.89 -7.94 3.54
C HIS A 108 9.87 -7.03 2.79
N VAL A 109 10.70 -7.63 1.94
CA VAL A 109 11.56 -6.89 1.01
C VAL A 109 10.82 -6.77 -0.32
N GLY A 110 10.59 -5.53 -0.77
CA GLY A 110 9.76 -5.24 -1.93
C GLY A 110 8.27 -5.09 -1.58
N VAL A 111 7.42 -5.12 -2.60
CA VAL A 111 5.97 -4.92 -2.45
C VAL A 111 5.31 -6.18 -1.89
N TYR A 112 4.62 -6.05 -0.78
CA TYR A 112 3.83 -7.13 -0.17
C TYR A 112 2.44 -7.19 -0.79
N PHE A 113 2.28 -8.01 -1.81
CA PHE A 113 0.98 -8.26 -2.42
C PHE A 113 0.18 -9.27 -1.59
N GLN A 114 -1.02 -8.87 -1.17
CA GLN A 114 -1.93 -9.69 -0.39
C GLN A 114 -2.80 -10.54 -1.33
N ASP A 115 -3.01 -11.80 -0.96
CA ASP A 115 -3.89 -12.72 -1.68
C ASP A 115 -5.32 -12.59 -1.11
N LEU A 116 -6.05 -11.60 -1.59
CA LEU A 116 -7.43 -11.30 -1.18
C LEU A 116 -8.29 -11.16 -2.43
N SER A 117 -9.59 -11.49 -2.30
CA SER A 117 -10.59 -11.05 -3.27
C SER A 117 -10.69 -9.52 -3.27
N TYR A 118 -11.19 -8.93 -4.36
CA TYR A 118 -11.40 -7.48 -4.40
C TYR A 118 -12.39 -7.01 -3.32
N GLU A 119 -13.42 -7.80 -3.04
CA GLU A 119 -14.43 -7.51 -2.01
C GLU A 119 -13.80 -7.49 -0.61
N ASP A 120 -13.01 -8.52 -0.25
CA ASP A 120 -12.33 -8.60 1.04
C ASP A 120 -11.29 -7.48 1.20
N ALA A 121 -10.55 -7.18 0.12
CA ALA A 121 -9.60 -6.08 0.11
C ALA A 121 -10.28 -4.73 0.33
N LEU A 122 -11.44 -4.49 -0.29
CA LEU A 122 -12.21 -3.27 -0.11
C LEU A 122 -12.78 -3.16 1.31
N ALA A 123 -13.26 -4.27 1.88
CA ALA A 123 -13.71 -4.32 3.28
C ALA A 123 -12.55 -3.98 4.23
N LYS A 124 -11.36 -4.55 4.01
CA LYS A 124 -10.13 -4.24 4.75
C LYS A 124 -9.72 -2.77 4.59
N ALA A 125 -9.81 -2.23 3.38
CA ALA A 125 -9.53 -0.83 3.09
C ALA A 125 -10.44 0.12 3.88
N LYS A 126 -11.73 -0.17 3.93
CA LYS A 126 -12.73 0.58 4.73
C LYS A 126 -12.42 0.53 6.21
N GLN A 127 -12.14 -0.67 6.73
CA GLN A 127 -11.81 -0.87 8.14
C GLN A 127 -10.54 -0.11 8.56
N GLN A 128 -9.52 -0.08 7.70
CA GLN A 128 -8.22 0.52 8.00
C GLN A 128 -8.09 1.99 7.55
N GLY A 129 -9.06 2.53 6.83
CA GLY A 129 -8.97 3.87 6.23
C GLY A 129 -7.86 3.99 5.18
N ARG A 130 -7.44 2.87 4.57
CA ARG A 130 -6.32 2.79 3.63
C ARG A 130 -6.82 2.63 2.19
N LYS A 131 -6.09 3.18 1.23
CA LYS A 131 -6.35 2.95 -0.19
C LYS A 131 -5.81 1.60 -0.65
N LEU A 132 -6.39 1.05 -1.73
CA LEU A 132 -5.84 -0.10 -2.44
C LEU A 132 -4.88 0.39 -3.53
N PHE A 133 -3.80 -0.36 -3.73
CA PHE A 133 -2.95 -0.34 -4.92
C PHE A 133 -3.12 -1.67 -5.64
N ILE A 134 -3.61 -1.65 -6.88
CA ILE A 134 -3.93 -2.85 -7.65
C ILE A 134 -3.06 -2.91 -8.90
N ASP A 135 -2.22 -3.95 -9.01
CA ASP A 135 -1.48 -4.29 -10.22
C ASP A 135 -2.36 -5.14 -11.14
N CYS A 136 -2.84 -4.53 -12.22
CA CYS A 136 -3.61 -5.19 -13.26
C CYS A 136 -2.64 -5.70 -14.34
N TYR A 137 -2.40 -7.00 -14.39
CA TYR A 137 -1.42 -7.62 -15.28
C TYR A 137 -2.00 -8.76 -16.13
N THR A 138 -1.22 -9.24 -17.10
CA THR A 138 -1.44 -10.51 -17.79
C THR A 138 -0.14 -11.32 -17.82
N THR A 139 -0.25 -12.64 -17.94
CA THR A 139 0.93 -13.54 -17.89
C THR A 139 1.89 -13.40 -19.07
N TRP A 140 1.40 -12.95 -20.23
CA TRP A 140 2.18 -12.73 -21.44
C TRP A 140 2.82 -11.34 -21.55
N CYS A 141 2.44 -10.42 -20.67
CA CYS A 141 2.89 -9.02 -20.70
C CYS A 141 4.36 -8.89 -20.26
N GLY A 142 5.25 -8.56 -21.16
CA GLY A 142 6.67 -8.35 -20.89
C GLY A 142 6.95 -7.23 -19.87
N PRO A 143 6.39 -6.01 -20.06
CA PRO A 143 6.53 -4.93 -19.08
C PRO A 143 5.99 -5.27 -17.69
N CYS A 144 4.91 -6.09 -17.59
CA CYS A 144 4.38 -6.55 -16.29
C CYS A 144 5.39 -7.46 -15.58
N LYS A 145 6.06 -8.36 -16.31
CA LYS A 145 7.13 -9.20 -15.76
C LYS A 145 8.27 -8.35 -15.23
N TYR A 146 8.70 -7.35 -15.99
CA TYR A 146 9.74 -6.42 -15.54
C TYR A 146 9.35 -5.73 -14.22
N MET A 147 8.12 -5.24 -14.09
CA MET A 147 7.62 -4.67 -12.85
C MET A 147 7.70 -5.66 -11.69
N SER A 148 7.17 -6.88 -11.89
CA SER A 148 7.11 -7.92 -10.85
C SER A 148 8.48 -8.46 -10.45
N GLU A 149 9.40 -8.63 -11.40
CA GLU A 149 10.69 -9.28 -11.17
C GLU A 149 11.79 -8.30 -10.75
N THR A 150 11.63 -7.02 -11.09
CA THR A 150 12.66 -5.99 -10.87
C THR A 150 12.16 -4.87 -9.98
N VAL A 151 11.11 -4.17 -10.37
CA VAL A 151 10.69 -2.92 -9.70
C VAL A 151 10.05 -3.21 -8.34
N PHE A 152 9.11 -4.16 -8.29
CA PHE A 152 8.42 -4.51 -7.05
C PHE A 152 9.29 -5.28 -6.04
N LYS A 153 10.44 -5.78 -6.45
CA LYS A 153 11.44 -6.37 -5.54
C LYS A 153 12.34 -5.34 -4.87
N GLN A 154 12.32 -4.09 -5.33
CA GLN A 154 13.13 -3.03 -4.73
C GLN A 154 12.59 -2.63 -3.36
N GLU A 155 13.48 -2.56 -2.37
CA GLU A 155 13.11 -2.20 -1.00
C GLU A 155 12.43 -0.84 -0.92
N LYS A 156 12.98 0.20 -1.57
CA LYS A 156 12.38 1.54 -1.61
C LYS A 156 10.93 1.54 -2.15
N VAL A 157 10.67 0.74 -3.19
CA VAL A 157 9.33 0.63 -3.79
C VAL A 157 8.38 -0.07 -2.83
N GLY A 158 8.85 -1.17 -2.21
CA GLY A 158 8.10 -1.91 -1.21
C GLY A 158 7.78 -1.05 0.01
N ASP A 159 8.77 -0.39 0.58
CA ASP A 159 8.58 0.47 1.76
C ASP A 159 7.56 1.57 1.50
N PHE A 160 7.63 2.21 0.32
CA PHE A 160 6.67 3.24 -0.05
C PHE A 160 5.24 2.69 -0.25
N LEU A 161 5.10 1.62 -1.04
CA LEU A 161 3.77 1.08 -1.35
C LEU A 161 3.13 0.39 -0.14
N ASN A 162 3.89 -0.40 0.60
CA ASN A 162 3.41 -1.11 1.78
C ASN A 162 2.96 -0.16 2.90
N LEU A 163 3.63 0.99 3.04
CA LEU A 163 3.25 2.02 4.02
C LEU A 163 1.91 2.68 3.66
N ASN A 164 1.69 2.97 2.38
CA ASN A 164 0.60 3.82 1.94
C ASN A 164 -0.64 3.06 1.47
N PHE A 165 -0.49 1.79 1.05
CA PHE A 165 -1.55 1.04 0.39
C PHE A 165 -1.67 -0.39 0.92
N ILE A 166 -2.85 -0.98 0.72
CA ILE A 166 -3.06 -2.43 0.68
C ILE A 166 -2.79 -2.82 -0.78
N CYS A 167 -1.71 -3.59 -1.02
CA CYS A 167 -1.26 -3.92 -2.36
C CYS A 167 -1.84 -5.26 -2.81
N LEU A 168 -2.39 -5.30 -4.01
CA LEU A 168 -3.03 -6.44 -4.64
C LEU A 168 -2.53 -6.57 -6.08
N LYS A 169 -2.60 -7.78 -6.63
CA LYS A 169 -2.33 -8.02 -8.04
C LYS A 169 -3.31 -9.03 -8.61
N TYR A 170 -3.86 -8.75 -9.79
CA TYR A 170 -4.82 -9.64 -10.44
C TYR A 170 -4.42 -9.87 -11.89
N ASP A 171 -4.46 -11.15 -12.31
CA ASP A 171 -4.38 -11.52 -13.71
C ASP A 171 -5.70 -11.16 -14.40
N MET A 172 -5.67 -10.18 -15.29
CA MET A 172 -6.87 -9.64 -15.92
C MET A 172 -7.56 -10.62 -16.88
N GLU A 173 -6.96 -11.80 -17.09
CA GLU A 173 -7.53 -12.87 -17.92
C GLU A 173 -8.05 -14.04 -17.06
N LYS A 174 -7.88 -14.03 -15.72
CA LYS A 174 -8.26 -15.13 -14.83
C LYS A 174 -9.03 -14.67 -13.60
N GLY A 175 -9.80 -15.61 -13.04
CA GLY A 175 -10.55 -15.38 -11.81
C GLY A 175 -11.49 -14.18 -11.93
N GLU A 176 -11.41 -13.25 -10.99
CA GLU A 176 -12.17 -11.99 -10.99
C GLU A 176 -11.56 -10.90 -11.91
N GLY A 177 -10.38 -11.16 -12.49
CA GLY A 177 -9.65 -10.21 -13.32
C GLY A 177 -10.43 -9.63 -14.49
N PRO A 178 -11.15 -10.42 -15.32
CA PRO A 178 -11.92 -9.89 -16.44
C PRO A 178 -13.00 -8.87 -16.02
N GLU A 179 -13.67 -9.09 -14.89
CA GLU A 179 -14.65 -8.16 -14.36
C GLU A 179 -13.99 -6.90 -13.80
N LEU A 180 -12.86 -7.05 -13.13
CA LEU A 180 -12.07 -5.93 -12.63
C LEU A 180 -11.47 -5.10 -13.78
N ALA A 181 -11.02 -5.73 -14.86
CA ALA A 181 -10.56 -5.03 -16.06
C ALA A 181 -11.65 -4.15 -16.67
N LYS A 182 -12.87 -4.66 -16.75
CA LYS A 182 -14.06 -3.90 -17.20
C LYS A 182 -14.40 -2.78 -16.22
N LYS A 183 -14.44 -3.09 -14.91
CA LYS A 183 -14.76 -2.13 -13.84
C LYS A 183 -13.83 -0.93 -13.83
N PHE A 184 -12.52 -1.17 -13.98
CA PHE A 184 -11.49 -0.13 -13.95
C PHE A 184 -11.17 0.45 -15.32
N GLY A 185 -11.79 -0.03 -16.39
CA GLY A 185 -11.51 0.40 -17.76
C GLY A 185 -10.06 0.15 -18.16
N VAL A 186 -9.52 -1.04 -17.83
CA VAL A 186 -8.15 -1.44 -18.18
C VAL A 186 -8.08 -1.79 -19.67
N ARG A 187 -7.21 -1.12 -20.43
CA ARG A 187 -7.06 -1.28 -21.88
C ARG A 187 -5.64 -1.64 -22.32
N ALA A 188 -4.68 -1.47 -21.43
CA ALA A 188 -3.27 -1.76 -21.68
C ALA A 188 -2.62 -2.33 -20.43
N TYR A 189 -1.48 -2.99 -20.56
CA TYR A 189 -0.78 -3.62 -19.45
C TYR A 189 0.70 -3.21 -19.38
N PRO A 190 1.26 -3.03 -18.16
CA PRO A 190 0.55 -3.03 -16.90
C PRO A 190 -0.33 -1.77 -16.72
N THR A 191 -1.42 -1.90 -16.00
CA THR A 191 -2.19 -0.77 -15.47
C THR A 191 -2.25 -0.89 -13.95
N PHE A 192 -1.95 0.20 -13.25
CA PHE A 192 -2.04 0.27 -11.80
C PHE A 192 -3.22 1.13 -11.40
N VAL A 193 -4.11 0.61 -10.56
CA VAL A 193 -5.30 1.32 -10.12
C VAL A 193 -5.23 1.58 -8.62
N ILE A 194 -5.39 2.83 -8.24
CA ILE A 194 -5.48 3.23 -6.84
C ILE A 194 -6.95 3.49 -6.52
N VAL A 195 -7.47 2.75 -5.54
CA VAL A 195 -8.89 2.77 -5.16
C VAL A 195 -9.03 3.32 -3.75
N ASN A 196 -9.97 4.25 -3.57
CA ASN A 196 -10.35 4.77 -2.27
C ASN A 196 -11.06 3.70 -1.42
N PRO A 197 -11.13 3.87 -0.08
CA PRO A 197 -11.86 2.93 0.78
C PRO A 197 -13.34 2.78 0.46
N ASP A 198 -13.95 3.75 -0.21
CA ASP A 198 -15.36 3.70 -0.67
C ASP A 198 -15.55 2.94 -2.00
N GLY A 199 -14.45 2.47 -2.62
CA GLY A 199 -14.46 1.74 -3.88
C GLY A 199 -14.39 2.61 -5.14
N THR A 200 -14.30 3.93 -5.00
CA THR A 200 -14.08 4.85 -6.13
C THR A 200 -12.63 4.83 -6.59
N ILE A 201 -12.41 5.02 -7.90
CA ILE A 201 -11.05 5.14 -8.44
C ILE A 201 -10.45 6.48 -7.98
N ARG A 202 -9.34 6.43 -7.28
CA ARG A 202 -8.58 7.62 -6.92
C ARG A 202 -7.63 8.05 -8.05
N HIS A 203 -6.93 7.07 -8.63
CA HIS A 203 -5.95 7.34 -9.68
C HIS A 203 -5.71 6.09 -10.52
N LYS A 204 -5.20 6.28 -11.72
CA LYS A 204 -4.83 5.21 -12.64
C LYS A 204 -3.51 5.56 -13.31
N LEU A 205 -2.65 4.56 -13.51
CA LEU A 205 -1.34 4.68 -14.14
C LEU A 205 -1.22 3.58 -15.19
N VAL A 206 -0.95 3.93 -16.42
CA VAL A 206 -0.70 2.96 -17.49
C VAL A 206 0.79 2.90 -17.80
N GLY A 207 1.28 1.70 -18.03
CA GLY A 207 2.70 1.43 -18.31
C GLY A 207 3.58 1.36 -17.06
N GLY A 208 4.65 0.59 -17.16
CA GLY A 208 5.67 0.44 -16.13
C GLY A 208 6.60 1.64 -16.00
N GLY A 209 7.73 1.44 -15.34
CA GLY A 209 8.78 2.44 -15.18
C GLY A 209 9.86 1.97 -14.21
N GLU A 210 10.95 2.72 -14.11
CA GLU A 210 11.98 2.50 -13.11
C GLU A 210 11.49 2.89 -11.72
N GLY A 211 12.04 2.27 -10.66
CA GLY A 211 11.53 2.33 -9.30
C GLY A 211 11.23 3.73 -8.75
N GLU A 212 12.19 4.65 -8.85
CA GLU A 212 11.99 6.01 -8.34
C GLU A 212 10.96 6.80 -9.16
N LYS A 213 11.05 6.73 -10.49
CA LYS A 213 10.06 7.36 -11.37
C LYS A 213 8.67 6.76 -11.18
N PHE A 214 8.60 5.46 -10.92
CA PHE A 214 7.34 4.81 -10.62
C PHE A 214 6.73 5.34 -9.31
N ILE A 215 7.52 5.46 -8.25
CA ILE A 215 7.08 6.06 -6.98
C ILE A 215 6.54 7.49 -7.21
N GLU A 216 7.24 8.33 -7.98
CA GLU A 216 6.79 9.70 -8.25
C GLU A 216 5.42 9.72 -8.97
N ARG A 217 5.22 8.84 -9.94
CA ARG A 217 3.91 8.69 -10.61
C ARG A 217 2.82 8.24 -9.63
N VAL A 218 3.12 7.28 -8.74
CA VAL A 218 2.15 6.85 -7.71
C VAL A 218 1.83 7.97 -6.73
N LYS A 219 2.80 8.82 -6.38
CA LYS A 219 2.60 10.00 -5.52
C LYS A 219 1.58 10.99 -6.09
N GLU A 220 1.39 11.03 -7.40
CA GLU A 220 0.35 11.87 -8.03
C GLU A 220 -1.05 11.54 -7.53
N SER A 221 -1.27 10.31 -7.04
CA SER A 221 -2.53 9.93 -6.40
C SER A 221 -2.86 10.69 -5.12
N PHE A 222 -1.88 11.33 -4.49
CA PHE A 222 -2.07 12.13 -3.28
C PHE A 222 -2.35 13.61 -3.58
N ASP A 223 -2.14 14.04 -4.81
CA ASP A 223 -2.38 15.42 -5.25
C ASP A 223 -3.75 15.52 -5.95
N ASP A 224 -4.66 16.33 -5.39
CA ASP A 224 -6.00 16.56 -5.94
C ASP A 224 -5.99 17.30 -7.29
N ASN A 225 -4.86 17.86 -7.67
CA ASN A 225 -4.71 18.46 -8.99
C ASN A 225 -4.21 17.48 -10.05
N LYS A 226 -3.73 16.28 -9.63
CA LYS A 226 -3.18 15.27 -10.54
C LYS A 226 -3.95 13.97 -10.52
N ALA A 227 -4.57 13.63 -9.40
CA ALA A 227 -5.29 12.37 -9.25
C ALA A 227 -6.55 12.34 -10.13
N LEU A 228 -6.67 11.34 -11.00
CA LEU A 228 -7.76 11.18 -11.96
C LEU A 228 -9.13 11.38 -11.31
N GLY A 229 -9.44 10.67 -10.22
CA GLY A 229 -10.75 10.76 -9.56
C GLY A 229 -11.06 12.14 -8.96
N ALA A 230 -10.05 12.90 -8.56
CA ALA A 230 -10.25 14.28 -8.10
C ALA A 230 -10.51 15.23 -9.29
N LEU A 231 -9.85 15.00 -10.42
CA LEU A 231 -10.09 15.75 -11.66
C LEU A 231 -11.48 15.43 -12.22
N ASP A 232 -11.89 14.15 -12.20
CA ASP A 232 -13.26 13.73 -12.56
C ASP A 232 -14.32 14.46 -11.72
N ALA A 233 -14.12 14.52 -10.41
CA ALA A 233 -15.04 15.24 -9.52
C ALA A 233 -15.10 16.73 -9.82
N LYS A 234 -13.98 17.39 -10.10
CA LYS A 234 -13.92 18.80 -10.50
C LYS A 234 -14.65 19.05 -11.83
N TYR A 235 -14.43 18.18 -12.82
CA TYR A 235 -15.11 18.27 -14.11
C TYR A 235 -16.62 18.09 -13.96
N ASN A 236 -17.06 17.09 -13.20
CA ASN A 236 -18.48 16.81 -12.95
C ASN A 236 -19.16 17.91 -12.12
N SER A 237 -18.41 18.67 -11.32
CA SER A 237 -18.92 19.85 -10.62
C SER A 237 -19.05 21.10 -11.50
N GLY A 238 -18.69 20.98 -12.79
CA GLY A 238 -18.84 22.07 -13.77
C GLY A 238 -17.61 22.92 -14.03
N ASN A 239 -16.44 22.55 -13.46
CA ASN A 239 -15.19 23.27 -13.80
C ASN A 239 -14.84 23.08 -15.30
N ARG A 240 -14.65 24.19 -16.02
CA ARG A 240 -14.33 24.24 -17.44
C ARG A 240 -13.20 25.23 -17.74
N ASP A 241 -12.43 25.62 -16.73
CA ASP A 241 -11.27 26.48 -16.94
C ASP A 241 -10.26 25.83 -17.87
N LYS A 242 -9.69 26.61 -18.80
CA LYS A 242 -8.76 26.12 -19.82
C LYS A 242 -7.57 25.35 -19.20
N ALA A 243 -6.92 25.91 -18.18
CA ALA A 243 -5.81 25.27 -17.49
C ALA A 243 -6.20 23.93 -16.87
N PHE A 244 -7.40 23.87 -16.26
CA PHE A 244 -7.95 22.64 -15.73
C PHE A 244 -8.24 21.62 -16.83
N LEU A 245 -8.90 22.00 -17.91
CA LEU A 245 -9.21 21.10 -19.03
C LEU A 245 -7.94 20.55 -19.68
N SER A 246 -6.89 21.39 -19.86
CA SER A 246 -5.60 20.95 -20.38
C SER A 246 -4.98 19.86 -19.50
N GLN A 247 -4.91 20.09 -18.20
CA GLN A 247 -4.37 19.12 -17.25
C GLN A 247 -5.19 17.84 -17.21
N TYR A 248 -6.53 17.95 -17.17
CA TYR A 248 -7.43 16.79 -17.13
C TYR A 248 -7.32 15.98 -18.42
N ALA A 249 -7.28 16.62 -19.59
CA ALA A 249 -7.08 15.97 -20.88
C ALA A 249 -5.76 15.16 -20.90
N GLN A 250 -4.65 15.75 -20.44
CA GLN A 250 -3.36 15.05 -20.37
C GLN A 250 -3.44 13.78 -19.52
N VAL A 251 -4.07 13.86 -18.34
CA VAL A 251 -4.22 12.69 -17.45
C VAL A 251 -5.09 11.62 -18.10
N MET A 252 -6.19 12.00 -18.75
CA MET A 252 -7.08 11.03 -19.43
C MET A 252 -6.39 10.37 -20.61
N VAL A 253 -5.68 11.12 -21.44
CA VAL A 253 -4.91 10.59 -22.59
C VAL A 253 -3.82 9.64 -22.12
N ALA A 254 -3.06 10.00 -21.08
CA ALA A 254 -2.03 9.14 -20.52
C ALA A 254 -2.57 7.82 -19.93
N ASN A 255 -3.85 7.81 -19.56
CA ASN A 255 -4.54 6.62 -19.02
C ASN A 255 -5.38 5.86 -20.06
N TYR A 256 -5.30 6.21 -21.35
CA TYR A 256 -6.11 5.63 -22.42
C TYR A 256 -7.61 5.65 -22.09
N ASP A 257 -8.07 6.74 -21.46
CA ASP A 257 -9.48 6.86 -21.07
C ASP A 257 -10.36 7.07 -22.30
N PRO A 258 -11.46 6.31 -22.46
CA PRO A 258 -12.33 6.42 -23.63
C PRO A 258 -12.98 7.80 -23.79
N ASN A 259 -13.13 8.55 -22.70
CA ASN A 259 -13.73 9.86 -22.71
C ASN A 259 -12.69 10.98 -22.96
N ALA A 260 -11.39 10.65 -23.09
CA ALA A 260 -10.34 11.63 -23.32
C ALA A 260 -10.67 12.55 -24.49
N LYS A 261 -11.20 11.99 -25.59
CA LYS A 261 -11.59 12.76 -26.79
C LYS A 261 -12.59 13.88 -26.46
N THR A 262 -13.58 13.61 -25.64
CA THR A 262 -14.60 14.61 -25.24
C THR A 262 -13.94 15.82 -24.56
N ILE A 263 -13.01 15.56 -23.64
CA ILE A 263 -12.30 16.62 -22.89
C ILE A 263 -11.34 17.38 -23.79
N VAL A 264 -10.67 16.66 -24.69
CA VAL A 264 -9.80 17.27 -25.72
C VAL A 264 -10.60 18.18 -26.65
N ASP A 265 -11.76 17.74 -27.13
CA ASP A 265 -12.61 18.55 -28.01
C ASP A 265 -13.14 19.81 -27.28
N GLU A 266 -13.49 19.72 -25.99
CA GLU A 266 -13.85 20.89 -25.18
C GLU A 266 -12.66 21.87 -25.02
N LEU A 267 -11.47 21.36 -24.75
CA LEU A 267 -10.25 22.16 -24.65
C LEU A 267 -9.93 22.88 -25.96
N LEU A 268 -9.97 22.17 -27.09
CA LEU A 268 -9.67 22.75 -28.41
C LEU A 268 -10.64 23.85 -28.82
N LYS A 269 -11.93 23.75 -28.43
CA LYS A 269 -12.95 24.79 -28.72
C LYS A 269 -12.67 26.13 -28.06
N ILE A 270 -12.00 26.13 -26.89
CA ILE A 270 -11.70 27.35 -26.12
C ILE A 270 -10.25 27.81 -26.29
N SER A 271 -9.44 27.08 -27.07
CA SER A 271 -8.04 27.38 -27.32
C SER A 271 -7.87 28.16 -28.62
N THR A 272 -6.93 29.10 -28.63
CA THR A 272 -6.55 29.83 -29.84
C THR A 272 -5.70 28.96 -30.79
N ASP A 273 -5.60 29.32 -32.04
CA ASP A 273 -4.79 28.56 -33.00
C ASP A 273 -3.28 28.59 -32.64
N GLU A 274 -2.81 29.67 -32.05
CA GLU A 274 -1.44 29.78 -31.56
C GLU A 274 -1.18 28.79 -30.39
N GLU A 275 -2.13 28.70 -29.44
CA GLU A 275 -2.04 27.74 -28.33
C GLU A 275 -2.04 26.29 -28.83
N LYS A 276 -2.89 25.95 -29.80
CA LYS A 276 -2.98 24.60 -30.40
C LYS A 276 -1.66 24.16 -31.04
N LEU A 277 -0.86 25.10 -31.54
CA LEU A 277 0.44 24.85 -32.15
C LEU A 277 1.58 24.78 -31.13
N SER A 278 1.34 25.05 -29.87
CA SER A 278 2.35 24.99 -28.81
C SER A 278 2.68 23.55 -28.37
N GLU A 279 3.84 23.36 -27.72
CA GLU A 279 4.27 22.08 -27.17
C GLU A 279 3.29 21.51 -26.14
N ASP A 280 2.53 22.36 -25.44
CA ASP A 280 1.55 22.00 -24.45
C ASP A 280 0.40 21.15 -25.01
N TYR A 281 0.19 21.17 -26.34
CA TYR A 281 -0.85 20.41 -27.03
C TYR A 281 -0.33 19.18 -27.80
N TRP A 282 0.99 18.92 -27.81
CA TRP A 282 1.56 17.80 -28.56
C TRP A 282 1.03 16.43 -28.12
N PHE A 283 0.60 16.28 -26.87
CA PHE A 283 -0.01 15.05 -26.37
C PHE A 283 -1.30 14.67 -27.14
N ILE A 284 -1.97 15.65 -27.78
CA ILE A 284 -3.18 15.44 -28.60
C ILE A 284 -2.78 14.92 -29.98
N PHE A 285 -1.83 15.60 -30.64
CA PHE A 285 -1.49 15.33 -32.03
C PHE A 285 -0.67 14.05 -32.21
N GLY A 286 0.06 13.63 -31.20
CA GLY A 286 0.78 12.36 -31.16
C GLY A 286 -0.11 11.12 -30.98
N ASN A 287 -1.41 11.31 -30.73
CA ASN A 287 -2.34 10.24 -30.45
C ASN A 287 -3.34 10.05 -31.61
N SER A 288 -3.19 8.95 -32.35
CA SER A 288 -4.03 8.67 -33.53
C SER A 288 -5.53 8.47 -33.23
N GLU A 289 -5.89 8.14 -31.97
CA GLU A 289 -7.28 8.01 -31.57
C GLU A 289 -7.93 9.38 -31.30
N LEU A 290 -7.14 10.39 -30.94
CA LEU A 290 -7.59 11.75 -30.64
C LEU A 290 -7.63 12.65 -31.88
N SER A 291 -6.76 12.38 -32.87
CA SER A 291 -6.72 13.14 -34.12
C SER A 291 -6.96 12.26 -35.34
N PRO A 292 -8.14 11.59 -35.44
CA PRO A 292 -8.52 10.98 -36.70
C PRO A 292 -8.69 12.07 -37.77
N LYS A 293 -8.49 11.73 -39.05
CA LYS A 293 -8.50 12.70 -40.17
C LYS A 293 -9.71 13.63 -40.21
N ASP A 294 -10.82 13.22 -39.57
CA ASP A 294 -12.10 13.96 -39.58
C ASP A 294 -12.37 14.70 -38.25
N SER A 295 -11.39 14.73 -37.33
CA SER A 295 -11.56 15.41 -36.01
C SER A 295 -11.27 16.91 -36.10
N GLU A 296 -11.75 17.67 -35.08
CA GLU A 296 -11.36 19.08 -34.92
C GLU A 296 -9.84 19.25 -34.75
N ALA A 297 -9.15 18.24 -34.21
CA ALA A 297 -7.69 18.23 -34.04
C ALA A 297 -6.93 18.08 -35.38
N ALA A 298 -7.60 17.59 -36.46
CA ALA A 298 -7.01 17.43 -37.77
C ALA A 298 -7.26 18.62 -38.70
N LYS A 299 -8.13 19.56 -38.31
CA LYS A 299 -8.43 20.81 -39.02
C LYS A 299 -7.47 21.92 -38.54
#